data_cd5fbfa144aa3023fddfab668819222b
#
_entry.id   cd5fbfa144aa3023fddfab668819222b
#
_cell.length_a   1.000
_cell.length_b   1.000
_cell.length_c   1.000
_cell.angle_alpha   90.00
_cell.angle_beta   90.00
_cell.angle_gamma   90.00
#
_symmetry.space_group_name_H-M   'P 1'
#
loop_
_entity.id
_entity.type
_entity.pdbx_description
1 polymer ?
#
loop_
_entity_poly.entity_id
_entity_poly.type
_entity_poly.pdbx_seq_one_letter_code
_entity_poly.pdbx_strand_id
1 'polypeptide(L)'
;MNVELYNPNPSKAHPVKAGDCMIRAICKVTGYSWYDVYDRLCIYGRKFGMMPNQSFVAYMAYKDIFDTGRIYDGIKLKEFIEFHPSGKYILFYGKHAVALVDGVIYDDPIKNYEKDMDYQIHRYFKVKDGEERID
;
A
#
# COMPACT_ATOMS: atom_id res chain seq x y z
N MET A 1 -10.04 -5.82 -15.25
CA MET A 1 -9.33 -5.55 -14.00
C MET A 1 -10.23 -4.79 -13.03
N ASN A 2 -10.17 -5.15 -11.75
CA ASN A 2 -11.04 -4.55 -10.75
C ASN A 2 -10.30 -3.49 -9.95
N VAL A 3 -10.83 -2.29 -9.99
CA VAL A 3 -10.36 -1.17 -9.17
C VAL A 3 -11.55 -0.63 -8.42
N GLU A 4 -11.45 -0.51 -7.11
CA GLU A 4 -12.52 0.03 -6.28
C GLU A 4 -12.07 1.31 -5.59
N LEU A 5 -12.99 2.25 -5.50
CA LEU A 5 -12.77 3.50 -4.79
C LEU A 5 -12.68 3.21 -3.30
N TYR A 6 -11.61 3.68 -2.68
CA TYR A 6 -11.39 3.50 -1.26
C TYR A 6 -10.63 4.68 -0.69
N ASN A 7 -11.22 5.35 0.28
CA ASN A 7 -10.58 6.48 0.94
C ASN A 7 -10.98 6.52 2.42
N PRO A 8 -10.13 5.99 3.31
CA PRO A 8 -10.40 5.98 4.75
C PRO A 8 -10.03 7.30 5.43
N ASN A 9 -9.49 8.28 4.71
CA ASN A 9 -9.12 9.54 5.31
C ASN A 9 -10.36 10.26 5.82
N PRO A 10 -10.43 10.58 7.13
CA PRO A 10 -11.62 11.22 7.70
C PRO A 10 -11.97 12.55 7.05
N SER A 11 -10.98 13.30 6.59
CA SER A 11 -11.22 14.57 5.93
C SER A 11 -11.94 14.43 4.60
N LYS A 12 -11.44 13.51 3.75
CA LYS A 12 -11.94 13.28 2.38
C LYS A 12 -12.01 14.53 1.50
N ALA A 13 -11.57 15.68 2.02
CA ALA A 13 -11.73 16.95 1.33
C ALA A 13 -10.83 17.07 0.11
N HIS A 14 -9.60 16.55 0.20
CA HIS A 14 -8.62 16.68 -0.87
C HIS A 14 -7.80 15.39 -1.01
N PRO A 15 -8.44 14.28 -1.41
CA PRO A 15 -7.76 12.99 -1.45
C PRO A 15 -6.52 12.99 -2.34
N VAL A 16 -6.59 13.68 -3.48
CA VAL A 16 -5.47 13.72 -4.44
C VAL A 16 -4.28 14.49 -3.88
N LYS A 17 -4.53 15.49 -3.04
CA LYS A 17 -3.49 16.38 -2.51
C LYS A 17 -3.00 15.99 -1.13
N ALA A 18 -3.63 15.01 -0.49
CA ALA A 18 -3.30 14.65 0.87
C ALA A 18 -1.93 13.97 1.00
N GLY A 19 -1.44 13.34 -0.09
CA GLY A 19 -0.16 12.64 -0.05
C GLY A 19 -0.18 11.42 0.86
N ASP A 20 -1.35 10.82 1.08
CA ASP A 20 -1.57 9.76 2.04
C ASP A 20 -1.80 8.38 1.40
N CYS A 21 -1.36 8.20 0.15
CA CYS A 21 -1.62 6.95 -0.56
C CYS A 21 -1.12 5.71 0.20
N MET A 22 0.04 5.80 0.82
CA MET A 22 0.59 4.69 1.59
C MET A 22 -0.23 4.43 2.86
N ILE A 23 -0.69 5.48 3.54
CA ILE A 23 -1.57 5.34 4.71
C ILE A 23 -2.84 4.62 4.31
N ARG A 24 -3.45 5.05 3.21
CA ARG A 24 -4.70 4.43 2.73
C ARG A 24 -4.49 2.96 2.39
N ALA A 25 -3.37 2.64 1.75
CA ALA A 25 -3.04 1.26 1.41
C ALA A 25 -2.87 0.41 2.68
N ILE A 26 -2.16 0.92 3.68
CA ILE A 26 -1.97 0.22 4.95
C ILE A 26 -3.33 0.00 5.64
N CYS A 27 -4.18 1.02 5.68
CA CYS A 27 -5.52 0.87 6.25
C CYS A 27 -6.28 -0.27 5.61
N LYS A 28 -6.21 -0.38 4.28
CA LYS A 28 -6.96 -1.41 3.57
C LYS A 28 -6.48 -2.81 3.90
N VAL A 29 -5.17 -3.03 3.93
CA VAL A 29 -4.63 -4.37 4.13
C VAL A 29 -4.60 -4.80 5.60
N THR A 30 -4.69 -3.86 6.54
CA THR A 30 -4.63 -4.16 7.98
C THR A 30 -5.98 -4.04 8.67
N GLY A 31 -6.89 -3.23 8.16
CA GLY A 31 -8.13 -2.90 8.85
C GLY A 31 -7.99 -1.81 9.90
N TYR A 32 -6.80 -1.24 10.10
CA TYR A 32 -6.61 -0.17 11.07
C TYR A 32 -7.18 1.14 10.55
N SER A 33 -7.53 2.06 11.46
CA SER A 33 -8.06 3.37 11.08
C SER A 33 -6.96 4.27 10.52
N TRP A 34 -7.38 5.30 9.79
CA TRP A 34 -6.45 6.26 9.20
C TRP A 34 -5.59 6.94 10.28
N TYR A 35 -6.20 7.37 11.37
CA TYR A 35 -5.45 8.03 12.45
C TYR A 35 -4.48 7.09 13.14
N ASP A 36 -4.85 5.84 13.36
CA ASP A 36 -3.95 4.88 13.98
C ASP A 36 -2.71 4.65 13.11
N VAL A 37 -2.91 4.52 11.81
CA VAL A 37 -1.79 4.34 10.89
C VAL A 37 -0.93 5.60 10.82
N TYR A 38 -1.58 6.76 10.70
CA TYR A 38 -0.88 8.04 10.65
C TYR A 38 0.00 8.23 11.89
N ASP A 39 -0.57 8.04 13.07
CA ASP A 39 0.15 8.21 14.33
C ASP A 39 1.33 7.26 14.44
N ARG A 40 1.13 6.01 14.06
CA ARG A 40 2.20 5.02 14.13
C ARG A 40 3.34 5.35 13.17
N LEU A 41 3.03 5.79 11.97
CA LEU A 41 4.05 6.19 11.02
C LEU A 41 4.82 7.42 11.52
N CYS A 42 4.13 8.36 12.16
CA CYS A 42 4.78 9.53 12.75
C CYS A 42 5.75 9.14 13.87
N ILE A 43 5.33 8.23 14.73
CA ILE A 43 6.19 7.73 15.82
C ILE A 43 7.45 7.08 15.25
N TYR A 44 7.30 6.23 14.25
CA TYR A 44 8.45 5.55 13.66
C TYR A 44 9.30 6.47 12.79
N GLY A 45 8.68 7.39 12.07
CA GLY A 45 9.43 8.41 11.33
C GLY A 45 10.32 9.23 12.27
N ARG A 46 9.76 9.65 13.39
CA ARG A 46 10.51 10.40 14.40
C ARG A 46 11.66 9.56 14.95
N LYS A 47 11.42 8.28 15.20
CA LYS A 47 12.44 7.36 15.71
C LYS A 47 13.64 7.24 14.76
N PHE A 48 13.40 7.22 13.46
CA PHE A 48 14.43 7.05 12.46
C PHE A 48 14.89 8.36 11.81
N GLY A 49 14.33 9.50 12.22
CA GLY A 49 14.65 10.78 11.61
C GLY A 49 14.20 10.88 10.16
N MET A 50 13.09 10.28 9.83
CA MET A 50 12.55 10.22 8.46
C MET A 50 11.12 10.72 8.41
N MET A 51 10.70 11.17 7.23
CA MET A 51 9.30 11.55 7.02
C MET A 51 8.40 10.32 7.13
N PRO A 52 7.18 10.48 7.67
CA PRO A 52 6.28 9.33 7.85
C PRO A 52 5.80 8.67 6.57
N ASN A 53 5.94 9.33 5.42
CA ASN A 53 5.52 8.78 4.14
C ASN A 53 6.58 7.92 3.44
N GLN A 54 7.69 7.64 4.11
CA GLN A 54 8.73 6.79 3.53
C GLN A 54 8.37 5.31 3.70
N SER A 55 8.59 4.53 2.65
CA SER A 55 8.27 3.09 2.69
C SER A 55 9.07 2.34 3.76
N PHE A 56 10.31 2.77 4.01
CA PHE A 56 11.11 2.19 5.08
C PHE A 56 10.44 2.35 6.44
N VAL A 57 9.89 3.55 6.71
CA VAL A 57 9.18 3.82 7.97
C VAL A 57 7.98 2.91 8.10
N ALA A 58 7.21 2.73 7.03
CA ALA A 58 6.05 1.85 7.03
C ALA A 58 6.46 0.40 7.30
N TYR A 59 7.53 -0.06 6.67
CA TYR A 59 8.01 -1.42 6.91
C TYR A 59 8.41 -1.61 8.38
N MET A 60 9.19 -0.68 8.93
CA MET A 60 9.64 -0.78 10.31
C MET A 60 8.48 -0.69 11.29
N ALA A 61 7.47 0.12 10.99
CA ALA A 61 6.30 0.27 11.84
C ALA A 61 5.45 -1.01 11.90
N TYR A 62 5.45 -1.79 10.84
CA TYR A 62 4.58 -2.96 10.70
C TYR A 62 5.35 -4.22 10.28
N LYS A 63 6.60 -4.33 10.64
CA LYS A 63 7.42 -5.47 10.19
C LYS A 63 6.94 -6.80 10.72
N ASP A 64 6.10 -6.81 11.74
CA ASP A 64 5.51 -8.04 12.25
C ASP A 64 4.48 -8.64 11.28
N ILE A 65 3.90 -7.81 10.42
CA ILE A 65 2.85 -8.24 9.51
C ILE A 65 3.21 -8.11 8.04
N PHE A 66 4.30 -7.40 7.71
CA PHE A 66 4.71 -7.23 6.32
C PHE A 66 5.99 -7.98 6.00
N ASP A 67 5.99 -8.65 4.85
CA ASP A 67 7.21 -9.03 4.15
C ASP A 67 7.40 -8.08 2.99
N THR A 68 8.65 -7.78 2.64
CA THR A 68 8.94 -6.90 1.51
C THR A 68 9.55 -7.65 0.35
N GLY A 69 9.33 -7.14 -0.85
CA GLY A 69 9.99 -7.61 -2.04
C GLY A 69 10.34 -6.46 -2.96
N ARG A 70 11.40 -6.61 -3.73
CA ARG A 70 11.79 -5.69 -4.78
C ARG A 70 11.66 -6.38 -6.11
N ILE A 71 11.26 -5.60 -7.10
CA ILE A 71 11.11 -6.11 -8.46
C ILE A 71 12.24 -5.51 -9.30
N TYR A 72 13.16 -6.36 -9.75
CA TYR A 72 14.31 -5.91 -10.52
C TYR A 72 14.10 -6.04 -12.04
N ASP A 73 13.16 -6.88 -12.45
CA ASP A 73 12.93 -7.18 -13.87
C ASP A 73 11.89 -6.30 -14.51
N GLY A 74 11.51 -5.22 -13.84
CA GLY A 74 10.56 -4.27 -14.38
C GLY A 74 9.17 -4.84 -14.58
N ILE A 75 8.71 -5.69 -13.68
CA ILE A 75 7.37 -6.26 -13.78
C ILE A 75 6.32 -5.15 -13.74
N LYS A 76 5.37 -5.20 -14.65
CA LYS A 76 4.32 -4.20 -14.74
C LYS A 76 3.21 -4.49 -13.73
N LEU A 77 2.49 -3.43 -13.37
CA LEU A 77 1.36 -3.55 -12.45
C LEU A 77 0.38 -4.64 -12.88
N LYS A 78 0.01 -4.66 -14.16
CA LYS A 78 -0.92 -5.67 -14.67
C LYS A 78 -0.39 -7.09 -14.53
N GLU A 79 0.91 -7.27 -14.73
CA GLU A 79 1.53 -8.60 -14.60
C GLU A 79 1.54 -9.05 -13.15
N PHE A 80 1.87 -8.13 -12.24
CA PHE A 80 1.84 -8.46 -10.82
C PHE A 80 0.46 -8.92 -10.37
N ILE A 81 -0.59 -8.22 -10.82
CA ILE A 81 -1.97 -8.57 -10.50
C ILE A 81 -2.31 -9.97 -11.02
N GLU A 82 -1.90 -10.27 -12.25
CA GLU A 82 -2.16 -11.59 -12.85
C GLU A 82 -1.46 -12.71 -12.09
N PHE A 83 -0.23 -12.47 -11.64
CA PHE A 83 0.54 -13.49 -10.92
C PHE A 83 0.14 -13.63 -9.45
N HIS A 84 -0.61 -12.68 -8.91
CA HIS A 84 -0.99 -12.67 -7.50
C HIS A 84 -2.51 -12.49 -7.35
N PRO A 85 -3.29 -13.49 -7.78
CA PRO A 85 -4.76 -13.36 -7.76
C PRO A 85 -5.36 -13.40 -6.36
N SER A 86 -4.59 -13.80 -5.36
CA SER A 86 -5.06 -13.83 -3.97
C SER A 86 -4.01 -13.25 -3.05
N GLY A 87 -4.44 -12.86 -1.86
CA GLY A 87 -3.57 -12.28 -0.86
C GLY A 87 -3.67 -10.77 -0.80
N LYS A 88 -2.95 -10.19 0.16
CA LYS A 88 -2.97 -8.76 0.42
C LYS A 88 -1.59 -8.18 0.22
N TYR A 89 -1.50 -7.15 -0.59
CA TYR A 89 -0.23 -6.53 -0.96
C TYR A 89 -0.38 -5.02 -0.96
N ILE A 90 0.75 -4.33 -0.71
CA ILE A 90 0.88 -2.91 -1.01
C ILE A 90 1.91 -2.81 -2.13
N LEU A 91 1.54 -2.19 -3.23
CA LEU A 91 2.38 -2.06 -4.41
C LEU A 91 2.88 -0.63 -4.54
N PHE A 92 4.16 -0.48 -4.84
CA PHE A 92 4.79 0.83 -5.02
C PHE A 92 5.24 0.97 -6.47
N TYR A 93 4.75 2.00 -7.15
CA TYR A 93 5.19 2.35 -8.49
C TYR A 93 5.19 3.88 -8.64
N GLY A 94 6.22 4.41 -9.31
CA GLY A 94 6.39 5.85 -9.37
C GLY A 94 6.47 6.43 -7.96
N LYS A 95 5.65 7.42 -7.68
CA LYS A 95 5.53 8.03 -6.34
C LYS A 95 4.23 7.65 -5.66
N HIS A 96 3.67 6.51 -6.02
CA HIS A 96 2.34 6.10 -5.60
C HIS A 96 2.37 4.73 -4.91
N ALA A 97 1.44 4.52 -4.00
CA ALA A 97 1.23 3.26 -3.34
C ALA A 97 -0.24 2.89 -3.38
N VAL A 98 -0.54 1.63 -3.64
CA VAL A 98 -1.92 1.13 -3.68
C VAL A 98 -2.02 -0.20 -2.95
N ALA A 99 -3.22 -0.50 -2.47
CA ALA A 99 -3.51 -1.81 -1.91
C ALA A 99 -4.05 -2.73 -3.02
N LEU A 100 -3.54 -3.94 -3.04
CA LEU A 100 -4.06 -5.03 -3.87
C LEU A 100 -4.55 -6.11 -2.93
N VAL A 101 -5.85 -6.39 -2.94
CA VAL A 101 -6.46 -7.41 -2.07
C VAL A 101 -7.26 -8.36 -2.93
N ASP A 102 -6.82 -9.62 -2.97
CA ASP A 102 -7.47 -10.69 -3.74
C ASP A 102 -7.77 -10.25 -5.18
N GLY A 103 -6.77 -9.65 -5.83
CA GLY A 103 -6.87 -9.23 -7.22
C GLY A 103 -7.57 -7.90 -7.46
N VAL A 104 -8.02 -7.23 -6.41
CA VAL A 104 -8.71 -5.93 -6.52
C VAL A 104 -7.81 -4.82 -6.00
N ILE A 105 -7.68 -3.76 -6.80
CA ILE A 105 -6.95 -2.56 -6.39
C ILE A 105 -7.90 -1.60 -5.68
N TYR A 106 -7.46 -1.04 -4.57
CA TYR A 106 -8.21 -0.07 -3.78
C TYR A 106 -7.45 1.25 -3.75
N ASP A 107 -8.05 2.29 -4.30
CA ASP A 107 -7.39 3.59 -4.41
C ASP A 107 -8.40 4.73 -4.54
N ASP A 108 -7.91 5.96 -4.48
CA ASP A 108 -8.65 7.18 -4.75
C ASP A 108 -7.67 8.26 -5.23
N PRO A 109 -7.83 8.79 -6.43
CA PRO A 109 -8.88 8.49 -7.41
C PRO A 109 -8.57 7.23 -8.23
N ILE A 110 -9.58 6.68 -8.89
CA ILE A 110 -9.41 5.49 -9.73
C ILE A 110 -9.24 5.82 -11.22
N LYS A 111 -9.25 7.07 -11.57
CA LYS A 111 -9.08 7.50 -12.96
C LYS A 111 -7.67 7.20 -13.48
N ASN A 112 -7.56 6.94 -14.78
CA ASN A 112 -6.29 6.70 -15.48
C ASN A 112 -5.62 5.37 -15.14
N TYR A 113 -6.33 4.42 -14.55
CA TYR A 113 -5.73 3.14 -14.20
C TYR A 113 -5.31 2.31 -15.40
N GLU A 114 -6.01 2.44 -16.53
CA GLU A 114 -5.57 1.77 -17.76
C GLU A 114 -4.16 2.18 -18.15
N LYS A 115 -3.83 3.44 -17.94
CA LYS A 115 -2.52 4.00 -18.20
C LYS A 115 -1.50 3.47 -17.18
N ASP A 116 -1.93 3.35 -15.93
CA ASP A 116 -1.07 2.90 -14.84
C ASP A 116 -0.71 1.42 -14.96
N MET A 117 -1.48 0.64 -15.71
CA MET A 117 -1.23 -0.78 -15.87
C MET A 117 0.16 -1.09 -16.43
N ASP A 118 0.74 -0.19 -17.19
CA ASP A 118 2.06 -0.37 -17.76
C ASP A 118 3.19 0.17 -16.88
N TYR A 119 2.88 0.77 -15.75
CA TYR A 119 3.91 1.19 -14.81
C TYR A 119 4.61 -0.01 -14.21
N GLN A 120 5.92 0.13 -14.03
CA GLN A 120 6.73 -0.90 -13.40
C GLN A 120 6.68 -0.75 -11.88
N ILE A 121 6.42 -1.86 -11.21
CA ILE A 121 6.48 -1.91 -9.76
C ILE A 121 7.95 -2.02 -9.36
N HIS A 122 8.38 -1.20 -8.40
CA HIS A 122 9.76 -1.27 -7.91
C HIS A 122 9.86 -1.90 -6.52
N ARG A 123 8.76 -2.01 -5.80
CA ARG A 123 8.73 -2.61 -4.46
C ARG A 123 7.31 -3.05 -4.12
N TYR A 124 7.20 -4.04 -3.28
CA TYR A 124 5.91 -4.41 -2.71
C TYR A 124 6.08 -4.87 -1.27
N PHE A 125 5.01 -4.74 -0.49
CA PHE A 125 4.87 -5.41 0.80
C PHE A 125 3.79 -6.47 0.65
N LYS A 126 4.05 -7.65 1.19
CA LYS A 126 3.04 -8.69 1.28
C LYS A 126 2.60 -8.80 2.74
N VAL A 127 1.31 -8.85 2.99
CA VAL A 127 0.80 -9.14 4.33
C VAL A 127 0.99 -10.63 4.59
N LYS A 128 1.63 -10.98 5.69
CA LYS A 128 1.86 -12.37 6.06
C LYS A 128 0.54 -13.11 6.20
N ASP A 129 0.54 -14.39 5.83
CA ASP A 129 -0.67 -15.20 5.92
C ASP A 129 -1.13 -15.30 7.37
N GLY A 130 -2.46 -15.29 7.54
CA GLY A 130 -3.07 -15.38 8.87
C GLY A 130 -2.65 -16.63 9.62
N GLU A 131 -2.36 -17.69 8.90
CA GLU A 131 -1.92 -18.96 9.49
C GLU A 131 -0.61 -18.82 10.24
N GLU A 132 0.27 -17.90 9.79
CA GLU A 132 1.56 -17.66 10.43
C GLU A 132 1.41 -16.93 11.77
N ARG A 133 0.20 -16.45 12.07
CA ARG A 133 -0.08 -15.70 13.29
C ARG A 133 -1.04 -16.44 14.19
N ILE A 134 -1.17 -17.72 14.00
CA ILE A 134 -1.99 -18.54 14.88
C ILE A 134 -1.27 -18.64 16.22
N ASP A 135 -1.97 -18.27 17.21
CA ASP A 135 -1.46 -18.23 18.55
C ASP A 135 -1.77 -19.49 19.32
#